data_008b191516251b66fafc39474b432822
#
_entry.id   008b191516251b66fafc39474b432822
#
_cell.length_a   1.000
_cell.length_b   1.000
_cell.length_c   1.000
_cell.angle_alpha   90.00
_cell.angle_beta   90.00
_cell.angle_gamma   90.00
#
_symmetry.space_group_name_H-M   'P 1'
#
loop_
_entity.id
_entity.type
_entity.pdbx_description
1 polymer ?
#
loop_
_entity_poly.entity_id
_entity_poly.type
_entity_poly.pdbx_seq_one_letter_code
_entity_poly.pdbx_strand_id
1 'polypeptide(L)'
;MTNIYFPDEQISTDDLYFVCYMIERIARQLKQPNKYVANMMGHDELAKKLSLADTLHSENPLAVMSDWTDEFQLQPGNYDVSNVDSELCPAIPTATQMGKVYKRSILNTLQPGEDYADAILRVYNNPICEVIDNYNTSAYYEPSPYIARSYNAGGFA
;
A
#
# COMPACT_ATOMS: atom_id res chain seq x y z
N MET A 1 -9.35 -10.10 10.69
CA MET A 1 -8.03 -10.21 11.34
C MET A 1 -8.08 -9.63 12.73
N THR A 2 -7.66 -10.38 13.70
CA THR A 2 -7.68 -9.97 15.11
C THR A 2 -6.44 -9.13 15.44
N ASN A 3 -6.62 -8.11 16.29
CA ASN A 3 -5.53 -7.26 16.75
C ASN A 3 -4.57 -8.06 17.63
N ILE A 4 -3.27 -7.94 17.39
CA ILE A 4 -2.23 -8.68 18.12
C ILE A 4 -2.15 -8.22 19.58
N TYR A 5 -2.30 -6.91 19.81
CA TYR A 5 -2.14 -6.33 21.15
C TYR A 5 -3.45 -6.27 21.93
N PHE A 6 -4.57 -6.21 21.23
CA PHE A 6 -5.91 -6.11 21.80
C PHE A 6 -6.80 -7.19 21.20
N PRO A 7 -6.74 -8.44 21.72
CA PRO A 7 -7.42 -9.59 21.09
C PRO A 7 -8.95 -9.46 20.98
N ASP A 8 -9.56 -8.58 21.77
CA ASP A 8 -11.00 -8.30 21.70
C ASP A 8 -11.36 -7.36 20.52
N GLU A 9 -10.37 -6.76 19.88
CA GLU A 9 -10.58 -5.83 18.76
C GLU A 9 -10.29 -6.52 17.43
N GLN A 10 -11.00 -6.06 16.40
CA GLN A 10 -10.73 -6.45 15.02
C GLN A 10 -9.97 -5.34 14.31
N ILE A 11 -9.06 -5.72 13.44
CA ILE A 11 -8.39 -4.77 12.55
C ILE A 11 -9.39 -4.32 11.50
N SER A 12 -9.60 -3.01 11.41
CA SER A 12 -10.57 -2.41 10.51
C SER A 12 -10.01 -2.18 9.11
N THR A 13 -10.91 -1.87 8.16
CA THR A 13 -10.50 -1.44 6.82
C THR A 13 -9.79 -0.09 6.84
N ASP A 14 -10.06 0.75 7.84
CA ASP A 14 -9.34 2.00 8.04
C ASP A 14 -7.91 1.77 8.49
N ASP A 15 -7.67 0.76 9.31
CA ASP A 15 -6.33 0.32 9.70
C ASP A 15 -5.54 -0.15 8.48
N LEU A 16 -6.16 -0.93 7.62
CA LEU A 16 -5.56 -1.37 6.36
C LEU A 16 -5.22 -0.18 5.47
N TYR A 17 -6.15 0.77 5.32
CA TYR A 17 -5.89 1.99 4.57
C TYR A 17 -4.66 2.73 5.11
N PHE A 18 -4.58 2.90 6.43
CA PHE A 18 -3.47 3.63 7.05
C PHE A 18 -2.12 3.00 6.69
N VAL A 19 -2.00 1.68 6.77
CA VAL A 19 -0.75 0.99 6.42
C VAL A 19 -0.43 1.16 4.93
N CYS A 20 -1.42 1.03 4.05
CA CYS A 20 -1.23 1.26 2.61
C CYS A 20 -0.79 2.70 2.34
N TYR A 21 -1.41 3.67 3.01
CA TYR A 21 -1.04 5.08 2.91
C TYR A 21 0.41 5.33 3.35
N MET A 22 0.82 4.74 4.46
CA MET A 22 2.19 4.89 4.96
C MET A 22 3.22 4.24 4.04
N ILE A 23 2.91 3.07 3.50
CA ILE A 23 3.77 2.41 2.51
C ILE A 23 3.97 3.33 1.30
N GLU A 24 2.90 3.93 0.80
CA GLU A 24 2.98 4.84 -0.35
C GLU A 24 3.83 6.06 -0.03
N ARG A 25 3.63 6.69 1.13
CA ARG A 25 4.39 7.87 1.53
C ARG A 25 5.88 7.57 1.67
N ILE A 26 6.23 6.47 2.33
CA ILE A 26 7.62 6.07 2.55
C ILE A 26 8.29 5.73 1.21
N ALA A 27 7.60 4.97 0.37
CA ALA A 27 8.12 4.59 -0.94
C ALA A 27 8.45 5.81 -1.80
N ARG A 28 7.56 6.80 -1.83
CA ARG A 28 7.78 8.06 -2.56
C ARG A 28 8.97 8.85 -2.01
N GLN A 29 9.04 8.97 -0.68
CA GLN A 29 10.12 9.70 -0.01
C GLN A 29 11.48 9.10 -0.34
N LEU A 30 11.57 7.76 -0.35
CA LEU A 30 12.80 7.03 -0.58
C LEU A 30 13.08 6.74 -2.05
N LYS A 31 12.15 7.05 -2.94
CA LYS A 31 12.22 6.67 -4.36
C LYS A 31 12.41 5.16 -4.52
N GLN A 32 11.56 4.42 -3.86
CA GLN A 32 11.48 2.96 -3.91
C GLN A 32 10.10 2.53 -4.39
N PRO A 33 9.97 1.37 -5.03
CA PRO A 33 8.65 0.81 -5.30
C PRO A 33 7.96 0.40 -3.99
N ASN A 34 6.64 0.43 -3.97
CA ASN A 34 5.85 0.07 -2.79
C ASN A 34 6.20 -1.31 -2.25
N LYS A 35 6.44 -2.28 -3.14
CA LYS A 35 6.81 -3.64 -2.73
C LYS A 35 8.10 -3.71 -1.92
N TYR A 36 9.03 -2.79 -2.15
CA TYR A 36 10.26 -2.72 -1.36
C TYR A 36 9.93 -2.49 0.12
N VAL A 37 9.08 -1.50 0.41
CA VAL A 37 8.68 -1.17 1.78
C VAL A 37 7.93 -2.35 2.41
N ALA A 38 6.93 -2.88 1.72
CA ALA A 38 6.14 -4.00 2.22
C ALA A 38 7.02 -5.23 2.52
N ASN A 39 7.94 -5.56 1.62
CA ASN A 39 8.81 -6.73 1.77
C ASN A 39 9.85 -6.54 2.90
N MET A 40 10.36 -5.32 3.06
CA MET A 40 11.31 -5.04 4.16
C MET A 40 10.63 -5.14 5.52
N MET A 41 9.37 -4.79 5.62
CA MET A 41 8.59 -4.99 6.84
C MET A 41 8.29 -6.46 7.08
N GLY A 42 7.74 -7.15 6.09
CA GLY A 42 7.35 -8.54 6.19
C GLY A 42 6.04 -8.75 6.94
N HIS A 43 5.56 -10.00 6.96
CA HIS A 43 4.25 -10.34 7.52
C HIS A 43 4.08 -9.90 8.98
N ASP A 44 5.00 -10.26 9.85
CA ASP A 44 4.82 -10.05 11.30
C ASP A 44 4.85 -8.56 11.66
N GLU A 45 5.73 -7.79 11.04
CA GLU A 45 5.81 -6.35 11.28
C GLU A 45 4.60 -5.63 10.66
N LEU A 46 4.15 -6.05 9.50
CA LEU A 46 2.91 -5.53 8.91
C LEU A 46 1.71 -5.80 9.84
N ALA A 47 1.63 -7.00 10.41
CA ALA A 47 0.57 -7.34 11.35
C ALA A 47 0.62 -6.47 12.61
N LYS A 48 1.81 -6.17 13.12
CA LYS A 48 1.99 -5.25 14.25
C LYS A 48 1.54 -3.84 13.91
N LYS A 49 1.92 -3.32 12.76
CA LYS A 49 1.54 -1.96 12.33
C LYS A 49 0.03 -1.86 12.08
N LEU A 50 -0.58 -2.88 11.49
CA LEU A 50 -2.03 -2.96 11.36
C LEU A 50 -2.71 -2.91 12.73
N SER A 51 -2.16 -3.61 13.71
CA SER A 51 -2.71 -3.64 15.07
C SER A 51 -2.54 -2.32 15.83
N LEU A 52 -1.55 -1.51 15.47
CA LEU A 52 -1.27 -0.20 16.07
C LEU A 52 -1.81 0.97 15.23
N ALA A 53 -2.41 0.71 14.08
CA ALA A 53 -2.80 1.74 13.13
C ALA A 53 -3.73 2.79 13.72
N ASP A 54 -4.67 2.37 14.54
CA ASP A 54 -5.63 3.28 15.19
C ASP A 54 -4.91 4.32 16.06
N THR A 55 -3.90 3.89 16.82
CA THR A 55 -3.05 4.77 17.62
C THR A 55 -2.14 5.63 16.74
N LEU A 56 -1.47 5.02 15.78
CA LEU A 56 -0.51 5.70 14.91
C LEU A 56 -1.17 6.73 14.00
N HIS A 57 -2.44 6.53 13.65
CA HIS A 57 -3.19 7.45 12.79
C HIS A 57 -3.38 8.83 13.45
N SER A 58 -3.33 8.91 14.77
CA SER A 58 -3.42 10.18 15.49
C SER A 58 -2.08 10.92 15.59
N GLU A 59 -0.98 10.29 15.19
CA GLU A 59 0.34 10.89 15.21
C GLU A 59 0.64 11.65 13.90
N ASN A 60 1.67 12.50 13.94
CA ASN A 60 2.13 13.18 12.73
C ASN A 60 2.66 12.15 11.72
N PRO A 61 2.09 12.08 10.50
CA PRO A 61 2.54 11.12 9.49
C PRO A 61 4.02 11.22 9.15
N LEU A 62 4.61 12.41 9.22
CA LEU A 62 6.06 12.58 8.98
C LEU A 62 6.89 11.88 10.06
N ALA A 63 6.44 11.93 11.31
CA ALA A 63 7.11 11.23 12.41
C ALA A 63 6.98 9.71 12.24
N VAL A 64 5.79 9.21 11.91
CA VAL A 64 5.57 7.77 11.65
C VAL A 64 6.44 7.30 10.49
N MET A 65 6.52 8.06 9.42
CA MET A 65 7.35 7.76 8.26
C MET A 65 8.83 7.65 8.63
N SER A 66 9.33 8.62 9.42
CA SER A 66 10.71 8.62 9.90
C SER A 66 10.98 7.41 10.80
N ASP A 67 10.07 7.11 11.73
CA ASP A 67 10.20 5.99 12.65
C ASP A 67 10.26 4.65 11.91
N TRP A 68 9.38 4.44 10.95
CA TRP A 68 9.39 3.19 10.18
C TRP A 68 10.62 3.07 9.28
N THR A 69 11.05 4.17 8.68
CA THR A 69 12.26 4.19 7.86
C THR A 69 13.48 3.74 8.67
N ASP A 70 13.61 4.25 9.88
CA ASP A 70 14.70 3.88 10.79
C ASP A 70 14.55 2.46 11.31
N GLU A 71 13.35 2.08 11.74
CA GLU A 71 13.07 0.76 12.32
C GLU A 71 13.41 -0.37 11.36
N PHE A 72 13.02 -0.22 10.10
CA PHE A 72 13.25 -1.25 9.08
C PHE A 72 14.49 -1.01 8.23
N GLN A 73 15.29 0.00 8.57
CA GLN A 73 16.53 0.35 7.89
C GLN A 73 16.33 0.49 6.37
N LEU A 74 15.25 1.20 6.00
CA LEU A 74 14.89 1.38 4.60
C LEU A 74 15.90 2.33 3.93
N GLN A 75 16.30 1.98 2.70
CA GLN A 75 17.32 2.71 1.96
C GLN A 75 16.70 3.47 0.79
N PRO A 76 17.27 4.63 0.41
CA PRO A 76 16.84 5.33 -0.80
C PRO A 76 17.18 4.53 -2.06
N GLY A 77 16.34 4.70 -3.08
CA GLY A 77 16.50 4.08 -4.39
C GLY A 77 16.43 5.11 -5.50
N ASN A 78 16.06 4.66 -6.69
CA ASN A 78 15.97 5.50 -7.89
C ASN A 78 14.65 5.31 -8.66
N TYR A 79 13.65 4.73 -8.03
CA TYR A 79 12.31 4.56 -8.62
C TYR A 79 11.46 5.76 -8.26
N ASP A 80 11.11 6.59 -9.26
CA ASP A 80 10.38 7.83 -9.04
C ASP A 80 9.02 7.79 -9.74
N VAL A 81 7.94 7.57 -8.98
CA VAL A 81 6.57 7.54 -9.50
C VAL A 81 6.12 8.90 -10.05
N SER A 82 6.81 9.99 -9.66
CA SER A 82 6.50 11.34 -10.16
C SER A 82 7.11 11.64 -11.53
N ASN A 83 7.94 10.74 -12.05
CA ASN A 83 8.52 10.89 -13.39
C ASN A 83 7.49 10.48 -14.45
N VAL A 84 6.59 11.39 -14.77
CA VAL A 84 5.47 11.18 -15.68
C VAL A 84 5.47 12.18 -16.81
N ASP A 85 4.78 11.83 -17.90
CA ASP A 85 4.45 12.77 -18.98
C ASP A 85 3.29 13.65 -18.51
N SER A 86 3.51 14.95 -18.43
CA SER A 86 2.50 15.91 -17.96
C SER A 86 1.25 15.98 -18.83
N GLU A 87 1.34 15.56 -20.10
CA GLU A 87 0.17 15.47 -20.99
C GLU A 87 -0.69 14.24 -20.66
N LEU A 88 -0.05 13.14 -20.25
CA LEU A 88 -0.75 11.91 -19.89
C LEU A 88 -1.21 11.93 -18.43
N CYS A 89 -0.44 12.58 -17.55
CA CYS A 89 -0.75 12.69 -16.13
C CYS A 89 -0.53 14.14 -15.68
N PRO A 90 -1.54 15.02 -15.85
CA PRO A 90 -1.42 16.43 -15.45
C PRO A 90 -1.27 16.63 -13.94
N ALA A 91 -1.81 15.72 -13.16
CA ALA A 91 -1.74 15.75 -11.70
C ALA A 91 -1.45 14.35 -11.17
N ILE A 92 -0.35 14.21 -10.43
CA ILE A 92 0.06 12.96 -9.83
C ILE A 92 -0.90 12.61 -8.70
N PRO A 93 -1.43 11.36 -8.62
CA PRO A 93 -2.30 10.97 -7.53
C PRO A 93 -1.58 11.08 -6.19
N THR A 94 -2.31 11.52 -5.16
CA THR A 94 -1.76 11.69 -3.82
C THR A 94 -1.53 10.34 -3.15
N ALA A 95 -0.72 10.33 -2.10
CA ALA A 95 -0.55 9.13 -1.27
C ALA A 95 -1.88 8.68 -0.66
N THR A 96 -2.76 9.62 -0.32
CA THR A 96 -4.12 9.31 0.15
C THR A 96 -4.92 8.56 -0.91
N GLN A 97 -4.91 9.03 -2.15
CA GLN A 97 -5.61 8.39 -3.27
C GLN A 97 -5.07 6.97 -3.52
N MET A 98 -3.74 6.83 -3.57
CA MET A 98 -3.12 5.53 -3.83
C MET A 98 -3.29 4.57 -2.66
N GLY A 99 -3.28 5.05 -1.42
CA GLY A 99 -3.63 4.23 -0.26
C GLY A 99 -5.02 3.63 -0.38
N LYS A 100 -5.98 4.40 -0.86
CA LYS A 100 -7.35 3.91 -1.11
C LYS A 100 -7.41 2.90 -2.25
N VAL A 101 -6.66 3.14 -3.33
CA VAL A 101 -6.59 2.20 -4.46
C VAL A 101 -6.09 0.84 -3.98
N TYR A 102 -5.00 0.80 -3.24
CA TYR A 102 -4.43 -0.45 -2.74
C TYR A 102 -5.31 -1.11 -1.69
N LYS A 103 -5.89 -0.34 -0.77
CA LYS A 103 -6.87 -0.87 0.19
C LYS A 103 -8.00 -1.61 -0.53
N ARG A 104 -8.60 -0.97 -1.53
CA ARG A 104 -9.71 -1.57 -2.29
C ARG A 104 -9.26 -2.80 -3.07
N SER A 105 -8.08 -2.76 -3.67
CA SER A 105 -7.53 -3.89 -4.40
C SER A 105 -7.30 -5.09 -3.49
N ILE A 106 -6.80 -4.86 -2.29
CA ILE A 106 -6.61 -5.90 -1.28
C ILE A 106 -7.96 -6.49 -0.86
N LEU A 107 -8.93 -5.63 -0.50
CA LEU A 107 -10.23 -6.10 -0.03
C LEU A 107 -11.00 -6.85 -1.12
N ASN A 108 -10.93 -6.38 -2.37
CA ASN A 108 -11.65 -6.98 -3.49
C ASN A 108 -11.03 -8.29 -3.99
N THR A 109 -9.81 -8.60 -3.60
CA THR A 109 -9.10 -9.83 -3.98
C THR A 109 -8.80 -10.73 -2.78
N LEU A 110 -9.27 -10.36 -1.59
CA LEU A 110 -8.99 -11.08 -0.35
C LEU A 110 -9.43 -12.54 -0.46
N GLN A 111 -8.54 -13.45 -0.05
CA GLN A 111 -8.80 -14.87 -0.08
C GLN A 111 -9.46 -15.33 1.22
N PRO A 112 -10.27 -16.42 1.21
CA PRO A 112 -10.83 -16.98 2.44
C PRO A 112 -9.74 -17.31 3.45
N GLY A 113 -9.87 -16.80 4.69
CA GLY A 113 -8.91 -17.04 5.77
C GLY A 113 -7.61 -16.26 5.67
N GLU A 114 -7.42 -15.44 4.64
CA GLU A 114 -6.23 -14.62 4.49
C GLU A 114 -6.28 -13.40 5.41
N ASP A 115 -5.20 -13.14 6.15
CA ASP A 115 -5.09 -11.92 6.93
C ASP A 115 -4.61 -10.74 6.04
N TYR A 116 -4.77 -9.52 6.56
CA TYR A 116 -4.41 -8.32 5.80
C TYR A 116 -2.91 -8.21 5.54
N ALA A 117 -2.07 -8.71 6.45
CA ALA A 117 -0.62 -8.67 6.27
C ALA A 117 -0.17 -9.55 5.09
N ASP A 118 -0.72 -10.77 5.01
CA ASP A 118 -0.48 -11.64 3.86
C ASP A 118 -1.02 -11.03 2.57
N ALA A 119 -2.21 -10.43 2.62
CA ALA A 119 -2.84 -9.81 1.46
C ALA A 119 -2.03 -8.60 0.96
N ILE A 120 -1.48 -7.80 1.85
CA ILE A 120 -0.57 -6.70 1.49
C ILE A 120 0.61 -7.25 0.70
N LEU A 121 1.30 -8.25 1.22
CA LEU A 121 2.46 -8.85 0.54
C LEU A 121 2.07 -9.44 -0.81
N ARG A 122 0.94 -10.12 -0.88
CA ARG A 122 0.46 -10.74 -2.13
C ARG A 122 0.17 -9.69 -3.20
N VAL A 123 -0.56 -8.63 -2.85
CA VAL A 123 -0.97 -7.61 -3.82
C VAL A 123 0.21 -6.76 -4.25
N TYR A 124 1.00 -6.24 -3.31
CA TYR A 124 2.12 -5.37 -3.65
C TYR A 124 3.22 -6.09 -4.46
N ASN A 125 3.34 -7.40 -4.34
CA ASN A 125 4.29 -8.19 -5.13
C ASN A 125 3.74 -8.66 -6.48
N ASN A 126 2.47 -8.43 -6.76
CA ASN A 126 1.90 -8.80 -8.05
C ASN A 126 2.39 -7.83 -9.14
N PRO A 127 2.80 -8.35 -10.31
CA PRO A 127 3.27 -7.49 -11.41
C PRO A 127 2.27 -6.43 -11.87
N ILE A 128 0.98 -6.58 -11.61
CA ILE A 128 -0.03 -5.58 -11.94
C ILE A 128 0.23 -4.23 -11.27
N CYS A 129 0.91 -4.24 -10.11
CA CYS A 129 1.25 -3.02 -9.39
C CYS A 129 2.19 -2.12 -10.19
N GLU A 130 3.04 -2.69 -11.03
CA GLU A 130 3.91 -1.91 -11.91
C GLU A 130 3.09 -1.08 -12.90
N VAL A 131 1.95 -1.61 -13.34
CA VAL A 131 1.02 -0.89 -14.21
C VAL A 131 0.23 0.14 -13.42
N ILE A 132 -0.29 -0.23 -12.25
CA ILE A 132 -1.03 0.68 -11.38
C ILE A 132 -0.18 1.89 -10.98
N ASP A 133 1.08 1.68 -10.65
CA ASP A 133 2.00 2.73 -10.21
C ASP A 133 2.62 3.51 -11.39
N ASN A 134 2.39 3.09 -12.62
CA ASN A 134 2.75 3.85 -13.79
C ASN A 134 1.63 4.85 -14.10
N TYR A 135 1.76 6.07 -13.60
CA TYR A 135 0.71 7.10 -13.72
C TYR A 135 0.55 7.68 -15.12
N ASN A 136 1.41 7.28 -16.08
CA ASN A 136 1.17 7.53 -17.49
C ASN A 136 0.04 6.66 -18.05
N THR A 137 -0.36 5.60 -17.34
CA THR A 137 -1.53 4.79 -17.65
C THR A 137 -2.71 5.23 -16.81
N SER A 138 -3.93 4.82 -17.20
CA SER A 138 -5.14 5.08 -16.43
C SER A 138 -5.42 3.99 -15.39
N ALA A 139 -4.53 3.01 -15.21
CA ALA A 139 -4.81 1.83 -14.40
C ALA A 139 -5.22 2.16 -12.95
N TYR A 140 -4.50 3.10 -12.29
CA TYR A 140 -4.84 3.50 -10.92
C TYR A 140 -6.20 4.19 -10.82
N TYR A 141 -6.68 4.74 -11.91
CA TYR A 141 -7.90 5.54 -12.00
C TYR A 141 -9.12 4.70 -12.37
N GLU A 142 -8.92 3.46 -12.76
CA GLU A 142 -10.01 2.56 -13.15
C GLU A 142 -10.89 2.19 -11.95
N PRO A 143 -12.16 1.85 -12.16
CA PRO A 143 -13.05 1.38 -11.09
C PRO A 143 -12.44 0.18 -10.35
N SER A 144 -12.58 0.16 -9.03
CA SER A 144 -11.97 -0.90 -8.21
C SER A 144 -12.38 -2.33 -8.60
N PRO A 145 -13.63 -2.61 -9.03
CA PRO A 145 -13.98 -3.94 -9.54
C PRO A 145 -13.22 -4.32 -10.80
N TYR A 146 -12.92 -3.36 -11.67
CA TYR A 146 -12.14 -3.61 -12.88
C TYR A 146 -10.69 -3.92 -12.53
N ILE A 147 -10.10 -3.20 -11.57
CA ILE A 147 -8.74 -3.48 -11.07
C ILE A 147 -8.68 -4.89 -10.48
N ALA A 148 -9.67 -5.27 -9.67
CA ALA A 148 -9.73 -6.62 -9.07
C ALA A 148 -9.82 -7.71 -10.14
N ARG A 149 -10.65 -7.52 -11.16
CA ARG A 149 -10.73 -8.48 -12.29
C ARG A 149 -9.42 -8.57 -13.04
N SER A 150 -8.77 -7.43 -13.27
CA SER A 150 -7.48 -7.39 -13.94
C SER A 150 -6.40 -8.10 -13.12
N TYR A 151 -6.41 -7.92 -11.82
CA TYR A 151 -5.54 -8.65 -10.90
C TYR A 151 -5.72 -10.17 -11.06
N ASN A 152 -6.96 -10.64 -11.01
CA ASN A 152 -7.29 -12.07 -11.11
C ASN A 152 -6.98 -12.64 -12.50
N ALA A 153 -7.07 -11.81 -13.54
CA ALA A 153 -6.79 -12.22 -14.92
C ALA A 153 -5.29 -12.16 -15.27
N GLY A 154 -4.46 -11.60 -14.39
CA GLY A 154 -3.02 -11.47 -14.63
C GLY A 154 -2.61 -10.22 -15.38
N GLY A 155 -3.51 -9.28 -15.63
CA GLY A 155 -3.18 -8.02 -16.29
C GLY A 155 -4.42 -7.26 -16.75
N PHE A 156 -4.21 -6.01 -17.12
CA PHE A 156 -5.24 -5.16 -17.71
C PHE A 156 -5.49 -5.55 -19.16
N ALA A 157 -6.75 -5.63 -19.53
CA ALA A 157 -7.17 -5.93 -20.90
C ALA A 157 -7.07 -4.69 -21.80
#